data_bd834333c9a2107abda9bb91f77f7d67
#
_entry.id   bd834333c9a2107abda9bb91f77f7d67
#
_cell.length_a   1.000
_cell.length_b   1.000
_cell.length_c   1.000
_cell.angle_alpha   90.00
_cell.angle_beta   90.00
_cell.angle_gamma   90.00
#
_symmetry.space_group_name_H-M   'P 1'
#
loop_
_entity.id
_entity.type
_entity.pdbx_description
1 polymer ?
#
loop_
_entity_poly.entity_id
_entity_poly.type
_entity_poly.pdbx_seq_one_letter_code
_entity_poly.pdbx_strand_id
1 'polypeptide(L)'
;PVLPLVEVIPALTTDEDAVEIAQTYATEKLGKQAIRAKDRSGFIVNFLLVPYMLSAVRMVENGVATPEDIDTGMKLGANHPMGPLTLADMVGLDTCAFIADVMYKEFGDPSYACPPLLRRMVTAGHTGRKSGKGFYEYN
;
A
#
# COMPACT_ATOMS: atom_id res chain seq x y z
N PRO A 1 5.11 -14.69 0.97
CA PRO A 1 5.66 -15.62 0.00
C PRO A 1 4.84 -15.72 -1.27
N VAL A 2 3.78 -14.93 -1.41
CA VAL A 2 2.77 -15.13 -2.45
C VAL A 2 2.87 -14.12 -3.60
N LEU A 3 3.48 -12.94 -3.36
CA LEU A 3 3.63 -11.93 -4.40
C LEU A 3 4.73 -12.31 -5.40
N PRO A 4 4.48 -12.14 -6.72
CA PRO A 4 5.46 -12.44 -7.75
C PRO A 4 6.59 -11.40 -7.87
N LEU A 5 6.54 -10.33 -7.09
CA LEU A 5 7.45 -9.19 -7.15
C LEU A 5 8.45 -9.22 -6.01
N VAL A 6 9.70 -8.84 -6.31
CA VAL A 6 10.76 -8.49 -5.35
C VAL A 6 11.31 -7.11 -5.72
N GLU A 7 11.34 -6.19 -4.77
CA GLU A 7 12.05 -4.92 -4.90
C GLU A 7 13.47 -5.08 -4.36
N VAL A 8 14.48 -4.87 -5.21
CA VAL A 8 15.89 -4.90 -4.84
C VAL A 8 16.34 -3.48 -4.54
N ILE A 9 16.80 -3.24 -3.30
CA ILE A 9 17.07 -1.93 -2.76
C ILE A 9 18.53 -1.86 -2.30
N PRO A 10 19.45 -1.42 -3.18
CA PRO A 10 20.84 -1.25 -2.78
C PRO A 10 21.01 -0.05 -1.85
N ALA A 11 21.75 -0.25 -0.75
CA ALA A 11 22.23 0.84 0.09
C ALA A 11 23.35 1.62 -0.62
N LEU A 12 23.72 2.78 -0.08
CA LEU A 12 24.82 3.60 -0.64
C LEU A 12 26.15 2.84 -0.77
N THR A 13 26.38 1.86 0.11
CA THR A 13 27.61 1.08 0.17
C THR A 13 27.48 -0.30 -0.46
N THR A 14 26.35 -0.61 -1.09
CA THR A 14 26.14 -1.91 -1.73
C THR A 14 26.84 -1.96 -3.09
N ASP A 15 27.70 -2.96 -3.27
CA ASP A 15 28.35 -3.20 -4.56
C ASP A 15 27.36 -3.65 -5.63
N GLU A 16 27.62 -3.28 -6.89
CA GLU A 16 26.78 -3.66 -8.02
C GLU A 16 26.70 -5.17 -8.20
N ASP A 17 27.79 -5.90 -7.94
CA ASP A 17 27.81 -7.36 -7.98
C ASP A 17 26.82 -7.99 -7.00
N ALA A 18 26.67 -7.41 -5.80
CA ALA A 18 25.69 -7.87 -4.81
C ALA A 18 24.26 -7.64 -5.30
N VAL A 19 24.00 -6.54 -6.00
CA VAL A 19 22.69 -6.23 -6.61
C VAL A 19 22.37 -7.26 -7.69
N GLU A 20 23.30 -7.55 -8.58
CA GLU A 20 23.12 -8.55 -9.64
C GLU A 20 22.86 -9.95 -9.06
N ILE A 21 23.60 -10.34 -8.03
CA ILE A 21 23.39 -11.63 -7.34
C ILE A 21 21.99 -11.70 -6.75
N ALA A 22 21.53 -10.63 -6.08
CA ALA A 22 20.19 -10.58 -5.49
C ALA A 22 19.09 -10.66 -6.55
N GLN A 23 19.24 -9.93 -7.66
CA GLN A 23 18.29 -9.98 -8.77
C GLN A 23 18.25 -11.35 -9.42
N THR A 24 19.39 -11.95 -9.69
CA THR A 24 19.50 -13.30 -10.27
C THR A 24 18.88 -14.35 -9.35
N TYR A 25 19.15 -14.27 -8.05
CA TYR A 25 18.55 -15.16 -7.06
C TYR A 25 17.03 -15.05 -7.03
N ALA A 26 16.49 -13.82 -7.01
CA ALA A 26 15.05 -13.58 -7.03
C ALA A 26 14.41 -14.17 -8.28
N THR A 27 15.03 -14.01 -9.43
CA THR A 27 14.49 -14.44 -10.72
C THR A 27 14.64 -15.95 -10.91
N GLU A 28 15.85 -16.49 -10.74
CA GLU A 28 16.15 -17.88 -11.10
C GLU A 28 15.81 -18.88 -10.00
N LYS A 29 15.98 -18.49 -8.73
CA LYS A 29 15.74 -19.41 -7.61
C LYS A 29 14.37 -19.25 -7.00
N LEU A 30 13.83 -18.03 -6.91
CA LEU A 30 12.54 -17.78 -6.33
C LEU A 30 11.41 -17.67 -7.38
N GLY A 31 11.75 -17.63 -8.67
CA GLY A 31 10.77 -17.51 -9.76
C GLY A 31 9.97 -16.20 -9.70
N LYS A 32 10.58 -15.14 -9.17
CA LYS A 32 9.94 -13.83 -9.00
C LYS A 32 10.48 -12.83 -10.01
N GLN A 33 9.70 -11.81 -10.28
CA GLN A 33 10.18 -10.66 -11.04
C GLN A 33 10.87 -9.68 -10.08
N ALA A 34 12.12 -9.34 -10.37
CA ALA A 34 12.88 -8.38 -9.59
C ALA A 34 12.86 -7.01 -10.27
N ILE A 35 12.60 -5.97 -9.49
CA ILE A 35 12.78 -4.58 -9.89
C ILE A 35 13.75 -3.90 -8.94
N ARG A 36 14.34 -2.80 -9.39
CA ARG A 36 15.32 -2.04 -8.61
C ARG A 36 14.71 -0.72 -8.14
N ALA A 37 14.89 -0.40 -6.87
CA ALA A 37 14.46 0.86 -6.28
C ALA A 37 15.58 1.47 -5.44
N LYS A 38 15.54 2.79 -5.25
CA LYS A 38 16.42 3.49 -4.31
C LYS A 38 15.94 3.25 -2.88
N ASP A 39 16.88 3.32 -1.94
CA ASP A 39 16.60 3.18 -0.50
C ASP A 39 15.96 4.46 0.03
N ARG A 40 14.63 4.51 -0.05
CA ARG A 40 13.79 5.55 0.55
C ARG A 40 12.43 4.94 0.92
N SER A 41 11.72 5.56 1.88
CA SER A 41 10.45 5.03 2.38
C SER A 41 9.43 4.78 1.26
N GLY A 42 8.82 3.61 1.31
CA GLY A 42 7.82 3.16 0.34
C GLY A 42 8.39 2.57 -0.94
N PHE A 43 9.68 2.70 -1.20
CA PHE A 43 10.34 2.23 -2.43
C PHE A 43 9.55 2.59 -3.69
N ILE A 44 9.06 1.62 -4.47
CA ILE A 44 8.22 1.88 -5.65
C ILE A 44 6.73 1.65 -5.31
N VAL A 45 6.40 0.45 -4.86
CA VAL A 45 4.98 0.05 -4.71
C VAL A 45 4.27 0.89 -3.66
N ASN A 46 4.78 0.97 -2.44
CA ASN A 46 4.12 1.72 -1.37
C ASN A 46 4.16 3.23 -1.60
N PHE A 47 5.20 3.73 -2.28
CA PHE A 47 5.28 5.15 -2.63
C PHE A 47 4.10 5.60 -3.50
N LEU A 48 3.64 4.74 -4.41
CA LEU A 48 2.49 5.01 -5.27
C LEU A 48 1.17 4.56 -4.63
N LEU A 49 1.18 3.41 -3.97
CA LEU A 49 -0.03 2.76 -3.48
C LEU A 49 -0.61 3.44 -2.24
N VAL A 50 0.25 3.87 -1.31
CA VAL A 50 -0.23 4.47 -0.05
C VAL A 50 -1.00 5.76 -0.29
N PRO A 51 -0.49 6.78 -1.01
CA PRO A 51 -1.27 7.98 -1.29
C PRO A 51 -2.53 7.69 -2.12
N TYR A 52 -2.50 6.70 -2.98
CA TYR A 52 -3.67 6.23 -3.72
C TYR A 52 -4.77 5.71 -2.77
N MET A 53 -4.43 4.84 -1.83
CA MET A 53 -5.39 4.35 -0.82
C MET A 53 -5.88 5.48 0.08
N LEU A 54 -4.99 6.36 0.54
CA LEU A 54 -5.37 7.49 1.40
C LEU A 54 -6.30 8.46 0.69
N SER A 55 -6.12 8.68 -0.61
CA SER A 55 -7.04 9.50 -1.41
C SER A 55 -8.43 8.90 -1.46
N ALA A 56 -8.54 7.58 -1.60
CA ALA A 56 -9.82 6.88 -1.55
C ALA A 56 -10.49 7.03 -0.17
N VAL A 57 -9.73 6.93 0.90
CA VAL A 57 -10.24 7.16 2.27
C VAL A 57 -10.78 8.58 2.42
N ARG A 58 -10.07 9.59 1.90
CA ARG A 58 -10.54 10.99 1.92
C ARG A 58 -11.84 11.19 1.15
N MET A 59 -12.03 10.50 0.04
CA MET A 59 -13.30 10.56 -0.71
C MET A 59 -14.46 10.05 0.14
N VAL A 60 -14.28 8.97 0.89
CA VAL A 60 -15.31 8.47 1.83
C VAL A 60 -15.52 9.48 2.96
N GLU A 61 -14.47 9.96 3.58
CA GLU A 61 -14.52 10.92 4.69
C GLU A 61 -15.27 12.20 4.31
N ASN A 62 -15.04 12.70 3.10
CA ASN A 62 -15.64 13.92 2.59
C ASN A 62 -17.05 13.69 1.96
N GLY A 63 -17.56 12.46 2.00
CA GLY A 63 -18.86 12.14 1.44
C GLY A 63 -18.95 12.25 -0.08
N VAL A 64 -17.83 12.15 -0.78
CA VAL A 64 -17.79 12.27 -2.25
C VAL A 64 -18.41 11.04 -2.90
N ALA A 65 -18.10 9.84 -2.39
CA ALA A 65 -18.63 8.58 -2.89
C ALA A 65 -18.63 7.51 -1.80
N THR A 66 -19.40 6.44 -2.01
CA THR A 66 -19.39 5.27 -1.12
C THR A 66 -18.15 4.41 -1.38
N PRO A 67 -17.70 3.59 -0.40
CA PRO A 67 -16.63 2.63 -0.63
C PRO A 67 -16.87 1.74 -1.87
N GLU A 68 -18.10 1.27 -2.04
CA GLU A 68 -18.51 0.41 -3.15
C GLU A 68 -18.33 1.10 -4.50
N ASP A 69 -18.75 2.35 -4.61
CA ASP A 69 -18.66 3.12 -5.85
C ASP A 69 -17.19 3.45 -6.19
N ILE A 70 -16.38 3.79 -5.19
CA ILE A 70 -14.96 4.05 -5.38
C ILE A 70 -14.26 2.80 -5.90
N ASP A 71 -14.47 1.67 -5.26
CA ASP A 71 -13.84 0.40 -5.66
C ASP A 71 -14.32 -0.05 -7.03
N THR A 72 -15.62 0.06 -7.32
CA THR A 72 -16.20 -0.25 -8.64
C THR A 72 -15.61 0.66 -9.71
N GLY A 73 -15.50 1.96 -9.43
CA GLY A 73 -14.93 2.94 -10.35
C GLY A 73 -13.49 2.57 -10.74
N MET A 74 -12.66 2.19 -9.80
CA MET A 74 -11.27 1.82 -10.09
C MET A 74 -11.15 0.45 -10.77
N LYS A 75 -12.00 -0.49 -10.44
CA LYS A 75 -12.04 -1.81 -11.12
C LYS A 75 -12.47 -1.69 -12.58
N LEU A 76 -13.52 -0.95 -12.86
CA LEU A 76 -14.09 -0.84 -14.20
C LEU A 76 -13.49 0.32 -15.00
N GLY A 77 -13.18 1.43 -14.37
CA GLY A 77 -12.62 2.62 -15.03
C GLY A 77 -11.12 2.57 -15.27
N ALA A 78 -10.37 1.94 -14.37
CA ALA A 78 -8.92 1.83 -14.47
C ALA A 78 -8.44 0.38 -14.66
N ASN A 79 -9.35 -0.57 -14.77
CA ASN A 79 -9.05 -1.99 -14.93
C ASN A 79 -8.16 -2.56 -13.80
N HIS A 80 -8.33 -2.05 -12.59
CA HIS A 80 -7.65 -2.61 -11.43
C HIS A 80 -8.32 -3.92 -11.00
N PRO A 81 -7.55 -4.95 -10.60
CA PRO A 81 -8.14 -6.23 -10.17
C PRO A 81 -8.92 -6.10 -8.85
N MET A 82 -8.60 -5.08 -8.06
CA MET A 82 -9.18 -4.82 -6.75
C MET A 82 -9.26 -3.30 -6.54
N GLY A 83 -10.34 -2.82 -5.94
CA GLY A 83 -10.46 -1.41 -5.61
C GLY A 83 -9.59 -1.00 -4.41
N PRO A 84 -9.34 0.29 -4.22
CA PRO A 84 -8.40 0.79 -3.20
C PRO A 84 -8.85 0.52 -1.77
N LEU A 85 -10.14 0.51 -1.49
CA LEU A 85 -10.65 0.31 -0.13
C LEU A 85 -10.73 -1.17 0.23
N THR A 86 -11.07 -2.04 -0.71
CA THR A 86 -10.92 -3.49 -0.54
C THR A 86 -9.44 -3.84 -0.30
N LEU A 87 -8.54 -3.22 -1.04
CA LEU A 87 -7.09 -3.40 -0.86
C LEU A 87 -6.63 -2.93 0.51
N ALA A 88 -7.08 -1.76 0.97
CA ALA A 88 -6.75 -1.24 2.29
C ALA A 88 -7.21 -2.17 3.42
N ASP A 89 -8.43 -2.72 3.30
CA ASP A 89 -8.94 -3.71 4.25
C ASP A 89 -8.11 -5.01 4.25
N MET A 90 -7.63 -5.42 3.08
CA MET A 90 -6.77 -6.61 2.96
C MET A 90 -5.38 -6.40 3.57
N VAL A 91 -4.78 -5.24 3.33
CA VAL A 91 -3.48 -4.86 3.91
C VAL A 91 -3.58 -4.71 5.43
N GLY A 92 -4.68 -4.18 5.89
CA GLY A 92 -4.92 -3.80 7.26
C GLY A 92 -4.85 -2.28 7.43
N LEU A 93 -5.91 -1.69 7.96
CA LEU A 93 -6.01 -0.23 8.09
C LEU A 93 -5.00 0.35 9.09
N ASP A 94 -4.67 -0.41 10.12
CA ASP A 94 -3.60 -0.07 11.07
C ASP A 94 -2.23 -0.05 10.38
N THR A 95 -1.95 -1.01 9.51
CA THR A 95 -0.73 -1.05 8.69
C THR A 95 -0.69 0.14 7.72
N CYS A 96 -1.81 0.44 7.06
CA CYS A 96 -1.91 1.61 6.18
C CYS A 96 -1.62 2.92 6.93
N ALA A 97 -2.20 3.09 8.12
CA ALA A 97 -1.96 4.27 8.96
C ALA A 97 -0.50 4.37 9.40
N PHE A 98 0.11 3.26 9.81
CA PHE A 98 1.51 3.22 10.20
C PHE A 98 2.44 3.62 9.06
N ILE A 99 2.25 3.04 7.87
CA ILE A 99 3.07 3.36 6.70
C ILE A 99 2.86 4.82 6.29
N ALA A 100 1.63 5.32 6.32
CA ALA A 100 1.33 6.72 6.04
C ALA A 100 2.11 7.65 6.98
N ASP A 101 2.12 7.36 8.27
CA ASP A 101 2.85 8.16 9.25
C ASP A 101 4.37 8.17 8.98
N VAL A 102 4.95 7.02 8.67
CA VAL A 102 6.37 6.90 8.32
C VAL A 102 6.70 7.75 7.09
N MET A 103 5.89 7.64 6.04
CA MET A 103 6.10 8.36 4.79
C MET A 103 5.87 9.87 4.94
N TYR A 104 4.86 10.26 5.69
CA TYR A 104 4.61 11.67 5.99
C TYR A 104 5.76 12.30 6.77
N LYS A 105 6.30 11.57 7.76
CA LYS A 105 7.46 12.04 8.53
C LYS A 105 8.70 12.24 7.65
N GLU A 106 8.92 11.36 6.68
CA GLU A 106 10.07 11.48 5.77
C GLU A 106 9.89 12.56 4.71
N PHE A 107 8.72 12.61 4.06
CA PHE A 107 8.50 13.45 2.88
C PHE A 107 7.81 14.79 3.20
N GLY A 108 7.04 14.88 4.27
CA GLY A 108 6.26 16.06 4.62
C GLY A 108 5.15 16.40 3.63
N ASP A 109 4.86 15.53 2.67
CA ASP A 109 3.84 15.75 1.66
C ASP A 109 2.44 15.42 2.24
N PRO A 110 1.46 16.35 2.14
CA PRO A 110 0.11 16.11 2.65
C PRO A 110 -0.59 14.88 2.05
N SER A 111 -0.20 14.42 0.87
CA SER A 111 -0.76 13.21 0.27
C SER A 111 -0.50 11.95 1.09
N TYR A 112 0.53 11.95 1.94
CA TYR A 112 0.85 10.87 2.88
C TYR A 112 0.25 11.05 4.27
N ALA A 113 -0.38 12.19 4.55
CA ALA A 113 -1.00 12.42 5.86
C ALA A 113 -2.16 11.44 6.08
N CYS A 114 -2.15 10.78 7.23
CA CYS A 114 -3.21 9.83 7.59
C CYS A 114 -4.54 10.56 7.79
N PRO A 115 -5.58 10.24 7.01
CA PRO A 115 -6.88 10.87 7.17
C PRO A 115 -7.48 10.59 8.57
N PRO A 116 -8.17 11.55 9.18
CA PRO A 116 -8.83 11.34 10.49
C PRO A 116 -9.77 10.14 10.53
N LEU A 117 -10.51 9.88 9.44
CA LEU A 117 -11.39 8.70 9.35
C LEU A 117 -10.59 7.41 9.54
N LEU A 118 -9.46 7.27 8.86
CA LEU A 118 -8.62 6.08 8.98
C LEU A 118 -8.14 5.88 10.42
N ARG A 119 -7.71 6.95 11.08
CA ARG A 119 -7.30 6.91 12.48
C ARG A 119 -8.44 6.48 13.40
N ARG A 120 -9.63 7.03 13.21
CA ARG A 120 -10.81 6.66 14.00
C ARG A 120 -11.18 5.19 13.81
N MET A 121 -11.11 4.67 12.60
CA MET A 121 -11.38 3.26 12.32
C MET A 121 -10.39 2.35 13.03
N VAL A 122 -9.11 2.67 12.98
CA VAL A 122 -8.06 1.91 13.68
C VAL A 122 -8.28 1.95 15.20
N THR A 123 -8.58 3.12 15.76
CA THR A 123 -8.88 3.27 17.21
C THR A 123 -10.10 2.45 17.61
N ALA A 124 -11.12 2.35 16.74
CA ALA A 124 -12.31 1.55 16.99
C ALA A 124 -12.09 0.04 16.82
N GLY A 125 -10.89 -0.39 16.41
CA GLY A 125 -10.59 -1.79 16.15
C GLY A 125 -11.10 -2.30 14.80
N HIS A 126 -11.57 -1.42 13.92
CA HIS A 126 -12.01 -1.75 12.57
C HIS A 126 -10.80 -1.70 11.63
N THR A 127 -9.99 -2.76 11.64
CA THR A 127 -8.71 -2.80 10.93
C THR A 127 -8.75 -3.56 9.61
N GLY A 128 -9.92 -3.94 9.15
CA GLY A 128 -10.11 -4.64 7.90
C GLY A 128 -10.45 -6.12 8.06
N ARG A 129 -10.03 -6.95 7.12
CA ARG A 129 -10.33 -8.39 7.12
C ARG A 129 -9.93 -9.10 8.40
N LYS A 130 -8.76 -8.80 8.92
CA LYS A 130 -8.21 -9.48 10.12
C LYS A 130 -9.04 -9.25 11.38
N SER A 131 -9.78 -8.16 11.45
CA SER A 131 -10.69 -7.86 12.57
C SER A 131 -12.17 -8.14 12.25
N GLY A 132 -12.45 -8.59 11.03
CA GLY A 132 -13.82 -8.83 10.55
C GLY A 132 -14.55 -7.58 10.08
N LYS A 133 -13.96 -6.41 10.22
CA LYS A 133 -14.56 -5.14 9.81
C LYS A 133 -13.52 -4.10 9.45
N GLY A 134 -13.75 -3.42 8.35
CA GLY A 134 -13.01 -2.26 7.87
C GLY A 134 -13.98 -1.34 7.14
N PHE A 135 -13.64 -0.95 5.92
CA PHE A 135 -14.62 -0.28 5.04
C PHE A 135 -15.77 -1.20 4.64
N TYR A 136 -15.51 -2.50 4.67
CA TYR A 136 -16.50 -3.56 4.46
C TYR A 136 -16.58 -4.45 5.69
N GLU A 137 -17.62 -5.28 5.74
CA GLU A 137 -17.79 -6.31 6.77
C GLU A 137 -17.41 -7.68 6.20
N TYR A 138 -16.76 -8.50 7.04
CA TYR A 138 -16.25 -9.82 6.68
C TYR A 138 -16.75 -10.85 7.71
N ASN A 139 -17.13 -11.99 7.21
CA ASN A 139 -17.59 -13.09 8.06
C ASN A 139 -16.45 -14.08 8.37
#